data_a2018e3b5b7adc101639ce5f607e8885
#
_entry.id   a2018e3b5b7adc101639ce5f607e8885
#
_cell.length_a   1.000
_cell.length_b   1.000
_cell.length_c   1.000
_cell.angle_alpha   90.00
_cell.angle_beta   90.00
_cell.angle_gamma   90.00
#
_symmetry.space_group_name_H-M   'P 1'
#
loop_
_entity.id
_entity.type
_entity.pdbx_description
1 polymer ?
#
loop_
_entity_poly.entity_id
_entity_poly.type
_entity_poly.pdbx_seq_one_letter_code
_entity_poly.pdbx_strand_id
1 'polypeptide(L)'
;MRTPLYQAHLDAGARMVEFAGWEMPVQYSGIMQEHKAVREACGVFDISHMGEFFVEGPGAARWLDGLLTNNLSALPQGQAQYTILTNERGGVIDDLIAYHLAGGKYLLVVNAAKIAEDATWFRQHSAPDAQLTDRSSEFGALAIQGPQSPAVFAKLFNEPMPAGRNRVLERADGSFIATTGYTGEVGFEWIMPAKNAEAAWKAALDAGAVPCGLGARDTLRLEMCYPLNGSDLSPDRTPLE
;
A
#
# COMPACT_ATOMS: atom_id res chain seq x y z
N MET A 1 -9.60 0.29 15.37
CA MET A 1 -8.15 0.60 15.51
C MET A 1 -7.88 2.02 15.02
N ARG A 2 -6.68 2.59 15.28
CA ARG A 2 -6.29 3.94 14.84
C ARG A 2 -4.92 3.91 14.20
N THR A 3 -4.75 4.63 13.11
CA THR A 3 -3.43 4.81 12.48
C THR A 3 -2.58 5.78 13.31
N PRO A 4 -1.26 5.84 13.08
CA PRO A 4 -0.39 6.85 13.68
C PRO A 4 -0.82 8.30 13.37
N LEU A 5 -1.63 8.50 12.31
CA LEU A 5 -2.09 9.80 11.83
C LEU A 5 -3.48 10.21 12.34
N TYR A 6 -4.11 9.39 13.19
CA TYR A 6 -5.48 9.64 13.65
C TYR A 6 -5.70 11.09 14.17
N GLN A 7 -4.81 11.58 15.03
CA GLN A 7 -4.93 12.93 15.57
C GLN A 7 -4.72 13.99 14.48
N ALA A 8 -3.75 13.79 13.59
CA ALA A 8 -3.50 14.70 12.47
C ALA A 8 -4.71 14.83 11.53
N HIS A 9 -5.50 13.77 11.37
CA HIS A 9 -6.75 13.81 10.60
C HIS A 9 -7.81 14.66 11.29
N LEU A 10 -7.97 14.49 12.62
CA LEU A 10 -8.92 15.33 13.39
C LEU A 10 -8.53 16.80 13.33
N ASP A 11 -7.25 17.11 13.51
CA ASP A 11 -6.72 18.48 13.48
C ASP A 11 -6.88 19.13 12.10
N ALA A 12 -6.84 18.31 11.03
CA ALA A 12 -7.12 18.75 9.66
C ALA A 12 -8.62 18.85 9.33
N GLY A 13 -9.51 18.60 10.29
CA GLY A 13 -10.96 18.66 10.10
C GLY A 13 -11.57 17.53 9.30
N ALA A 14 -10.91 16.37 9.26
CA ALA A 14 -11.41 15.22 8.53
C ALA A 14 -12.72 14.68 9.10
N ARG A 15 -13.62 14.27 8.22
CA ARG A 15 -14.75 13.44 8.59
C ARG A 15 -14.28 12.00 8.71
N MET A 16 -14.29 11.46 9.94
CA MET A 16 -13.87 10.09 10.22
C MET A 16 -15.01 9.10 10.06
N VAL A 17 -14.67 7.89 9.60
CA VAL A 17 -15.59 6.74 9.49
C VAL A 17 -14.87 5.46 9.93
N GLU A 18 -15.64 4.45 10.27
CA GLU A 18 -15.10 3.10 10.44
C GLU A 18 -14.89 2.45 9.06
N PHE A 19 -13.70 1.91 8.82
CA PHE A 19 -13.34 1.17 7.63
C PHE A 19 -12.43 -0.01 8.00
N ALA A 20 -12.90 -1.24 7.76
CA ALA A 20 -12.14 -2.46 8.05
C ALA A 20 -11.62 -2.53 9.51
N GLY A 21 -12.40 -2.06 10.47
CA GLY A 21 -12.03 -1.99 11.89
C GLY A 21 -11.13 -0.81 12.28
N TRP A 22 -10.82 0.09 11.34
CA TRP A 22 -10.02 1.29 11.56
C TRP A 22 -10.87 2.56 11.52
N GLU A 23 -10.53 3.55 12.33
CA GLU A 23 -11.06 4.91 12.24
C GLU A 23 -10.26 5.68 11.17
N MET A 24 -10.86 5.89 9.99
CA MET A 24 -10.19 6.46 8.82
C MET A 24 -10.89 7.73 8.32
N PRO A 25 -10.15 8.68 7.71
CA PRO A 25 -10.75 9.85 7.09
C PRO A 25 -11.47 9.46 5.80
N VAL A 26 -12.77 9.75 5.70
CA VAL A 26 -13.51 9.57 4.45
C VAL A 26 -13.34 10.76 3.51
N GLN A 27 -13.23 11.96 4.07
CA GLN A 27 -12.96 13.22 3.35
C GLN A 27 -12.49 14.32 4.30
N TYR A 28 -11.90 15.37 3.72
CA TYR A 28 -11.53 16.64 4.36
C TYR A 28 -12.32 17.80 3.74
N SER A 29 -11.97 18.21 2.52
CA SER A 29 -12.64 19.29 1.78
C SER A 29 -13.85 18.82 0.98
N GLY A 30 -13.96 17.52 0.76
CA GLY A 30 -15.04 16.88 0.01
C GLY A 30 -14.52 15.97 -1.10
N ILE A 31 -15.23 14.84 -1.33
CA ILE A 31 -14.80 13.76 -2.21
C ILE A 31 -14.46 14.27 -3.62
N MET A 32 -15.32 15.11 -4.21
CA MET A 32 -15.11 15.61 -5.59
C MET A 32 -13.88 16.54 -5.69
N GLN A 33 -13.66 17.39 -4.69
CA GLN A 33 -12.54 18.31 -4.64
C GLN A 33 -11.22 17.55 -4.49
N GLU A 34 -11.21 16.55 -3.62
CA GLU A 34 -10.04 15.70 -3.37
C GLU A 34 -9.72 14.83 -4.57
N HIS A 35 -10.74 14.22 -5.20
CA HIS A 35 -10.59 13.50 -6.46
C HIS A 35 -9.93 14.38 -7.53
N LYS A 36 -10.45 15.59 -7.73
CA LYS A 36 -9.94 16.57 -8.70
C LYS A 36 -8.51 16.98 -8.34
N ALA A 37 -8.18 17.18 -7.08
CA ALA A 37 -6.83 17.50 -6.64
C ALA A 37 -5.82 16.42 -7.02
N VAL A 38 -6.19 15.15 -6.94
CA VAL A 38 -5.34 14.03 -7.40
C VAL A 38 -5.17 14.03 -8.91
N ARG A 39 -6.25 14.26 -9.68
CA ARG A 39 -6.17 14.28 -11.16
C ARG A 39 -5.40 15.49 -11.71
N GLU A 40 -5.49 16.66 -11.08
CA GLU A 40 -4.95 17.91 -11.61
C GLU A 40 -3.68 18.41 -10.90
N ALA A 41 -3.43 17.93 -9.69
CA ALA A 41 -2.32 18.39 -8.84
C ALA A 41 -1.61 17.24 -8.13
N CYS A 42 -1.78 17.12 -6.81
CA CYS A 42 -1.20 16.06 -5.99
C CYS A 42 -2.04 15.86 -4.72
N GLY A 43 -2.53 14.65 -4.50
CA GLY A 43 -3.17 14.24 -3.26
C GLY A 43 -2.26 13.38 -2.38
N VAL A 44 -2.49 13.41 -1.07
CA VAL A 44 -1.87 12.50 -0.10
C VAL A 44 -2.96 11.76 0.67
N PHE A 45 -2.81 10.44 0.76
CA PHE A 45 -3.69 9.53 1.49
C PHE A 45 -2.93 8.85 2.62
N ASP A 46 -3.56 8.71 3.77
CA ASP A 46 -3.12 7.77 4.79
C ASP A 46 -3.49 6.36 4.36
N ILE A 47 -2.50 5.50 4.22
CA ILE A 47 -2.66 4.07 3.94
C ILE A 47 -2.02 3.20 5.03
N SER A 48 -1.78 3.78 6.23
CA SER A 48 -1.15 3.09 7.36
C SER A 48 -2.00 1.98 7.98
N HIS A 49 -3.22 1.80 7.51
CA HIS A 49 -4.09 0.69 7.91
C HIS A 49 -3.78 -0.62 7.16
N MET A 50 -3.00 -0.55 6.08
CA MET A 50 -2.55 -1.74 5.34
C MET A 50 -1.61 -2.58 6.20
N GLY A 51 -1.43 -3.86 5.83
CA GLY A 51 -0.49 -4.75 6.53
C GLY A 51 0.84 -4.87 5.80
N GLU A 52 1.94 -4.93 6.56
CA GLU A 52 3.30 -5.11 6.05
C GLU A 52 3.87 -6.45 6.53
N PHE A 53 3.91 -7.43 5.63
CA PHE A 53 4.52 -8.73 5.89
C PHE A 53 5.89 -8.82 5.24
N PHE A 54 6.89 -9.22 6.02
CA PHE A 54 8.23 -9.49 5.51
C PHE A 54 8.43 -10.98 5.34
N VAL A 55 8.92 -11.39 4.17
CA VAL A 55 9.26 -12.78 3.87
C VAL A 55 10.74 -12.88 3.57
N GLU A 56 11.42 -13.76 4.28
CA GLU A 56 12.86 -13.96 4.21
C GLU A 56 13.19 -15.45 4.14
N GLY A 57 14.40 -15.75 3.66
CA GLY A 57 14.91 -17.12 3.59
C GLY A 57 15.18 -17.59 2.15
N PRO A 58 16.01 -18.63 1.98
CA PRO A 58 16.41 -19.09 0.64
C PRO A 58 15.27 -19.69 -0.18
N GLY A 59 14.19 -20.11 0.47
CA GLY A 59 12.98 -20.61 -0.19
C GLY A 59 11.90 -19.57 -0.42
N ALA A 60 12.09 -18.30 0.00
CA ALA A 60 11.05 -17.27 0.00
C ALA A 60 10.34 -17.12 -1.34
N ALA A 61 11.08 -16.92 -2.43
CA ALA A 61 10.50 -16.75 -3.77
C ALA A 61 9.66 -17.98 -4.18
N ARG A 62 10.22 -19.18 -4.07
CA ARG A 62 9.53 -20.43 -4.44
C ARG A 62 8.29 -20.68 -3.59
N TRP A 63 8.36 -20.37 -2.30
CA TRP A 63 7.23 -20.51 -1.39
C TRP A 63 6.10 -19.55 -1.77
N LEU A 64 6.41 -18.30 -2.06
CA LEU A 64 5.44 -17.31 -2.52
C LEU A 64 4.84 -17.67 -3.88
N ASP A 65 5.64 -18.19 -4.82
CA ASP A 65 5.14 -18.68 -6.13
C ASP A 65 4.12 -19.83 -6.00
N GLY A 66 4.18 -20.60 -4.91
CA GLY A 66 3.21 -21.65 -4.61
C GLY A 66 1.87 -21.15 -4.06
N LEU A 67 1.81 -19.90 -3.58
CA LEU A 67 0.63 -19.33 -2.92
C LEU A 67 0.00 -18.16 -3.68
N LEU A 68 0.80 -17.47 -4.49
CA LEU A 68 0.41 -16.27 -5.23
C LEU A 68 0.26 -16.57 -6.71
N THR A 69 -0.59 -15.83 -7.38
CA THR A 69 -0.89 -16.06 -8.81
C THR A 69 0.20 -15.61 -9.77
N ASN A 70 1.10 -14.71 -9.33
CA ASN A 70 2.21 -14.23 -10.14
C ASN A 70 3.54 -14.87 -9.75
N ASN A 71 4.49 -14.87 -10.70
CA ASN A 71 5.82 -15.49 -10.55
C ASN A 71 6.80 -14.51 -9.90
N LEU A 72 6.94 -14.60 -8.57
CA LEU A 72 7.87 -13.74 -7.80
C LEU A 72 9.34 -14.16 -7.96
N SER A 73 9.60 -15.41 -8.31
CA SER A 73 10.96 -15.86 -8.65
C SER A 73 11.53 -15.13 -9.87
N ALA A 74 10.68 -14.67 -10.77
CA ALA A 74 11.06 -13.89 -11.94
C ALA A 74 11.07 -12.36 -11.69
N LEU A 75 10.57 -11.90 -10.54
CA LEU A 75 10.52 -10.47 -10.22
C LEU A 75 11.93 -9.96 -9.91
N PRO A 76 12.46 -8.99 -10.68
CA PRO A 76 13.78 -8.43 -10.39
C PRO A 76 13.82 -7.70 -9.04
N GLN A 77 14.97 -7.72 -8.37
CA GLN A 77 15.20 -6.92 -7.17
C GLN A 77 14.95 -5.43 -7.46
N GLY A 78 14.34 -4.73 -6.51
CA GLY A 78 13.95 -3.33 -6.64
C GLY A 78 12.68 -3.12 -7.45
N GLN A 79 11.91 -4.17 -7.71
CA GLN A 79 10.62 -4.09 -8.39
C GLN A 79 9.48 -4.59 -7.51
N ALA A 80 8.28 -4.16 -7.88
CA ALA A 80 7.03 -4.54 -7.25
C ALA A 80 6.12 -5.24 -8.27
N GLN A 81 5.25 -6.12 -7.79
CA GLN A 81 4.26 -6.81 -8.60
C GLN A 81 2.93 -6.94 -7.84
N TYR A 82 1.85 -6.50 -8.49
CA TYR A 82 0.50 -6.83 -8.02
C TYR A 82 0.28 -8.33 -8.22
N THR A 83 -0.28 -8.99 -7.23
CA THR A 83 -0.54 -10.42 -7.24
C THR A 83 -1.74 -10.76 -6.36
N ILE A 84 -2.26 -11.96 -6.48
CA ILE A 84 -3.45 -12.41 -5.76
C ILE A 84 -3.09 -13.64 -4.95
N LEU A 85 -3.51 -13.66 -3.69
CA LEU A 85 -3.48 -14.82 -2.80
C LEU A 85 -4.77 -15.60 -2.99
N THR A 86 -4.66 -16.87 -3.35
CA THR A 86 -5.83 -17.72 -3.61
C THR A 86 -5.94 -18.88 -2.63
N ASN A 87 -7.15 -19.34 -2.42
CA ASN A 87 -7.42 -20.59 -1.73
C ASN A 87 -7.21 -21.81 -2.67
N GLU A 88 -7.33 -23.03 -2.15
CA GLU A 88 -7.12 -24.28 -2.88
C GLU A 88 -8.09 -24.46 -4.08
N ARG A 89 -9.21 -23.75 -4.09
CA ARG A 89 -10.21 -23.78 -5.17
C ARG A 89 -9.98 -22.68 -6.21
N GLY A 90 -8.95 -21.84 -6.02
CA GLY A 90 -8.64 -20.69 -6.87
C GLY A 90 -9.45 -19.42 -6.52
N GLY A 91 -10.27 -19.43 -5.47
CA GLY A 91 -10.98 -18.24 -5.00
C GLY A 91 -10.04 -17.24 -4.33
N VAL A 92 -10.35 -15.96 -4.44
CA VAL A 92 -9.48 -14.87 -3.97
C VAL A 92 -9.58 -14.70 -2.46
N ILE A 93 -8.50 -14.95 -1.73
CA ILE A 93 -8.37 -14.61 -0.31
C ILE A 93 -8.07 -13.12 -0.20
N ASP A 94 -6.97 -12.67 -0.82
CA ASP A 94 -6.57 -11.27 -0.87
C ASP A 94 -5.87 -10.92 -2.19
N ASP A 95 -5.81 -9.63 -2.48
CA ASP A 95 -4.98 -9.04 -3.52
C ASP A 95 -3.95 -8.11 -2.88
N LEU A 96 -2.71 -8.19 -3.31
CA LEU A 96 -1.61 -7.53 -2.62
C LEU A 96 -0.51 -7.07 -3.58
N ILE A 97 0.35 -6.20 -3.08
CA ILE A 97 1.59 -5.84 -3.78
C ILE A 97 2.77 -6.55 -3.11
N ALA A 98 3.55 -7.28 -3.90
CA ALA A 98 4.80 -7.88 -3.49
C ALA A 98 5.98 -7.05 -4.00
N TYR A 99 6.91 -6.68 -3.11
CA TYR A 99 8.12 -5.93 -3.40
C TYR A 99 9.33 -6.83 -3.20
N HIS A 100 10.19 -6.97 -4.22
CA HIS A 100 11.44 -7.72 -4.10
C HIS A 100 12.55 -6.81 -3.58
N LEU A 101 12.90 -6.96 -2.31
CA LEU A 101 13.91 -6.17 -1.60
C LEU A 101 15.33 -6.74 -1.76
N ALA A 102 16.31 -6.01 -1.26
CA ALA A 102 17.69 -6.47 -1.23
C ALA A 102 17.84 -7.76 -0.42
N GLY A 103 18.82 -8.61 -0.83
CA GLY A 103 19.11 -9.86 -0.14
C GLY A 103 18.07 -10.96 -0.33
N GLY A 104 17.24 -10.90 -1.37
CA GLY A 104 16.24 -11.93 -1.67
C GLY A 104 15.03 -11.93 -0.71
N LYS A 105 14.79 -10.80 -0.06
CA LYS A 105 13.64 -10.59 0.84
C LYS A 105 12.46 -10.03 0.06
N TYR A 106 11.26 -10.26 0.59
CA TYR A 106 10.04 -9.69 0.06
C TYR A 106 9.30 -8.90 1.14
N LEU A 107 8.75 -7.74 0.76
CA LEU A 107 7.72 -7.04 1.51
C LEU A 107 6.40 -7.27 0.78
N LEU A 108 5.39 -7.75 1.49
CA LEU A 108 4.02 -7.88 1.00
C LEU A 108 3.17 -6.80 1.69
N VAL A 109 2.51 -5.96 0.91
CA VAL A 109 1.53 -5.00 1.43
C VAL A 109 0.15 -5.56 1.15
N VAL A 110 -0.56 -5.93 2.23
CA VAL A 110 -1.84 -6.65 2.22
C VAL A 110 -2.98 -5.75 2.67
N ASN A 111 -4.22 -6.11 2.32
CA ASN A 111 -5.40 -5.33 2.69
C ASN A 111 -5.67 -5.36 4.20
N ALA A 112 -6.06 -4.21 4.76
CA ALA A 112 -6.31 -4.02 6.19
C ALA A 112 -7.29 -5.04 6.79
N ALA A 113 -8.36 -5.37 6.06
CA ALA A 113 -9.37 -6.34 6.50
C ALA A 113 -8.85 -7.78 6.47
N LYS A 114 -7.72 -8.04 5.79
CA LYS A 114 -7.20 -9.38 5.52
C LYS A 114 -5.96 -9.75 6.33
N ILE A 115 -5.33 -8.82 7.03
CA ILE A 115 -4.08 -9.03 7.78
C ILE A 115 -4.10 -10.34 8.59
N ALA A 116 -5.13 -10.57 9.39
CA ALA A 116 -5.22 -11.75 10.25
C ALA A 116 -5.50 -13.05 9.47
N GLU A 117 -6.33 -12.97 8.42
CA GLU A 117 -6.68 -14.09 7.55
C GLU A 117 -5.44 -14.52 6.74
N ASP A 118 -4.76 -13.58 6.11
CA ASP A 118 -3.56 -13.82 5.31
C ASP A 118 -2.42 -14.39 6.16
N ALA A 119 -2.15 -13.79 7.32
CA ALA A 119 -1.15 -14.30 8.24
C ALA A 119 -1.46 -15.74 8.69
N THR A 120 -2.73 -16.08 8.82
CA THR A 120 -3.16 -17.43 9.15
C THR A 120 -2.95 -18.38 7.98
N TRP A 121 -3.33 -17.97 6.76
CA TRP A 121 -3.16 -18.75 5.56
C TRP A 121 -1.69 -19.03 5.27
N PHE A 122 -0.83 -18.02 5.31
CA PHE A 122 0.61 -18.17 5.12
C PHE A 122 1.24 -19.12 6.16
N ARG A 123 0.80 -19.06 7.43
CA ARG A 123 1.28 -19.98 8.49
C ARG A 123 0.86 -21.43 8.26
N GLN A 124 -0.37 -21.66 7.79
CA GLN A 124 -0.87 -22.99 7.46
C GLN A 124 -0.10 -23.65 6.31
N HIS A 125 0.40 -22.83 5.38
CA HIS A 125 1.19 -23.26 4.23
C HIS A 125 2.68 -22.95 4.38
N SER A 126 3.19 -22.96 5.61
CA SER A 126 4.58 -22.60 5.90
C SER A 126 5.59 -23.52 5.18
N ALA A 127 6.75 -22.96 4.81
CA ALA A 127 7.87 -23.71 4.25
C ALA A 127 9.06 -23.68 5.22
N PRO A 128 9.86 -24.74 5.30
CA PRO A 128 10.94 -24.85 6.29
C PRO A 128 12.11 -23.88 5.99
N ASP A 129 12.22 -23.38 4.77
CA ASP A 129 13.28 -22.51 4.29
C ASP A 129 12.78 -21.09 3.93
N ALA A 130 11.58 -20.73 4.39
CA ALA A 130 11.02 -19.38 4.29
C ALA A 130 10.33 -18.98 5.61
N GLN A 131 10.48 -17.72 6.00
CA GLN A 131 9.86 -17.16 7.20
C GLN A 131 9.08 -15.91 6.85
N LEU A 132 7.80 -15.86 7.26
CA LEU A 132 6.98 -14.66 7.21
C LEU A 132 6.91 -14.03 8.60
N THR A 133 7.08 -12.72 8.66
CA THR A 133 6.92 -11.91 9.87
C THR A 133 5.95 -10.77 9.60
N ASP A 134 4.84 -10.73 10.34
CA ASP A 134 3.93 -9.58 10.34
C ASP A 134 4.57 -8.45 11.16
N ARG A 135 4.83 -7.33 10.51
CA ARG A 135 5.41 -6.13 11.11
C ARG A 135 4.50 -4.90 10.93
N SER A 136 3.23 -5.11 10.60
CA SER A 136 2.26 -4.05 10.29
C SER A 136 2.20 -2.95 11.37
N SER A 137 2.34 -3.31 12.64
CA SER A 137 2.32 -2.32 13.74
C SER A 137 3.56 -1.43 13.83
N GLU A 138 4.63 -1.77 13.10
CA GLU A 138 5.89 -1.02 13.13
C GLU A 138 5.92 0.10 12.07
N PHE A 139 5.01 0.06 11.08
CA PHE A 139 5.00 0.95 9.94
C PHE A 139 3.78 1.87 9.90
N GLY A 140 3.95 2.99 9.23
CA GLY A 140 2.91 3.84 8.70
C GLY A 140 3.20 4.09 7.22
N ALA A 141 2.18 4.44 6.45
CA ALA A 141 2.36 4.60 5.02
C ALA A 141 1.48 5.72 4.45
N LEU A 142 2.04 6.44 3.48
CA LEU A 142 1.38 7.51 2.73
C LEU A 142 1.38 7.16 1.25
N ALA A 143 0.26 7.35 0.56
CA ALA A 143 0.21 7.36 -0.90
C ALA A 143 0.13 8.81 -1.39
N ILE A 144 1.13 9.26 -2.17
CA ILE A 144 1.24 10.60 -2.72
C ILE A 144 1.11 10.50 -4.23
N GLN A 145 -0.02 10.99 -4.77
CA GLN A 145 -0.49 10.65 -6.11
C GLN A 145 -0.95 11.90 -6.87
N GLY A 146 -0.66 11.95 -8.16
CA GLY A 146 -1.09 13.02 -9.07
C GLY A 146 0.06 13.57 -9.91
N PRO A 147 -0.23 14.36 -10.97
CA PRO A 147 0.77 14.84 -11.92
C PRO A 147 1.87 15.69 -11.30
N GLN A 148 1.64 16.30 -10.14
CA GLN A 148 2.63 17.10 -9.42
C GLN A 148 3.41 16.30 -8.36
N SER A 149 3.13 14.99 -8.19
CA SER A 149 3.83 14.14 -7.22
C SER A 149 5.36 14.09 -7.42
N PRO A 150 5.93 14.18 -8.64
CA PRO A 150 7.39 14.30 -8.79
C PRO A 150 7.98 15.57 -8.18
N ALA A 151 7.24 16.70 -8.26
CA ALA A 151 7.67 17.96 -7.65
C ALA A 151 7.58 17.91 -6.12
N VAL A 152 6.52 17.28 -5.58
CA VAL A 152 6.39 17.02 -4.14
C VAL A 152 7.52 16.10 -3.67
N PHE A 153 7.82 15.04 -4.39
CA PHE A 153 8.93 14.13 -4.09
C PHE A 153 10.27 14.87 -4.01
N ALA A 154 10.57 15.72 -5.00
CA ALA A 154 11.80 16.49 -5.02
C ALA A 154 11.95 17.45 -3.82
N LYS A 155 10.84 18.02 -3.34
CA LYS A 155 10.85 18.85 -2.13
C LYS A 155 11.06 18.02 -0.86
N LEU A 156 10.48 16.81 -0.77
CA LEU A 156 10.59 15.93 0.39
C LEU A 156 11.99 15.33 0.55
N PHE A 157 12.58 14.91 -0.56
CA PHE A 157 13.80 14.09 -0.53
C PHE A 157 15.04 14.77 -1.11
N ASN A 158 14.89 15.97 -1.67
CA ASN A 158 15.95 16.71 -2.36
C ASN A 158 16.63 15.90 -3.49
N GLU A 159 15.85 15.06 -4.16
CA GLU A 159 16.28 14.20 -5.27
C GLU A 159 15.09 13.98 -6.23
N PRO A 160 15.33 13.59 -7.50
CA PRO A 160 14.24 13.30 -8.44
C PRO A 160 13.51 12.01 -8.03
N MET A 161 12.20 11.98 -8.28
CA MET A 161 11.41 10.76 -8.08
C MET A 161 11.93 9.62 -8.96
N PRO A 162 12.01 8.39 -8.45
CA PRO A 162 12.45 7.23 -9.24
C PRO A 162 11.63 7.07 -10.51
N ALA A 163 12.30 6.84 -11.63
CA ALA A 163 11.65 6.64 -12.91
C ALA A 163 11.04 5.23 -13.04
N GLY A 164 9.92 5.14 -13.75
CA GLY A 164 9.22 3.88 -14.02
C GLY A 164 8.18 3.56 -12.94
N ARG A 165 7.25 2.67 -13.31
CA ARG A 165 6.22 2.13 -12.39
C ARG A 165 6.74 0.87 -11.70
N ASN A 166 6.12 0.53 -10.57
CA ASN A 166 6.38 -0.71 -9.83
C ASN A 166 7.85 -0.87 -9.41
N ARG A 167 8.48 0.21 -8.96
CA ARG A 167 9.83 0.20 -8.39
C ARG A 167 9.74 0.34 -6.89
N VAL A 168 10.69 -0.26 -6.17
CA VAL A 168 10.87 -0.05 -4.74
C VAL A 168 12.32 0.32 -4.44
N LEU A 169 12.50 1.33 -3.60
CA LEU A 169 13.79 1.77 -3.06
C LEU A 169 13.78 1.62 -1.54
N GLU A 170 14.76 0.91 -1.02
CA GLU A 170 15.05 0.85 0.41
C GLU A 170 15.91 2.06 0.80
N ARG A 171 15.52 2.76 1.85
CA ARG A 171 16.26 3.93 2.35
C ARG A 171 17.00 3.58 3.64
N ALA A 172 18.08 4.32 3.91
CA ALA A 172 18.93 4.10 5.08
C ALA A 172 18.21 4.37 6.43
N ASP A 173 17.11 5.11 6.42
CA ASP A 173 16.27 5.39 7.58
C ASP A 173 15.25 4.28 7.89
N GLY A 174 15.28 3.19 7.13
CA GLY A 174 14.36 2.06 7.25
C GLY A 174 13.01 2.28 6.56
N SER A 175 12.86 3.35 5.78
CA SER A 175 11.68 3.57 4.95
C SER A 175 11.83 2.96 3.55
N PHE A 176 10.70 2.77 2.88
CA PHE A 176 10.61 2.29 1.50
C PHE A 176 9.85 3.31 0.67
N ILE A 177 10.37 3.61 -0.51
CA ILE A 177 9.68 4.41 -1.53
C ILE A 177 9.29 3.48 -2.67
N ALA A 178 8.02 3.38 -2.96
CA ALA A 178 7.53 2.57 -4.06
C ALA A 178 6.79 3.43 -5.09
N THR A 179 7.09 3.26 -6.38
CA THR A 179 6.37 3.95 -7.47
C THR A 179 5.11 3.16 -7.85
N THR A 180 4.33 2.84 -6.83
CA THR A 180 3.03 2.17 -6.86
C THR A 180 1.92 3.15 -6.51
N GLY A 181 0.67 2.73 -6.60
CA GLY A 181 -0.49 3.52 -6.23
C GLY A 181 -1.79 2.91 -6.72
N TYR A 182 -2.90 3.47 -6.25
CA TYR A 182 -4.25 2.95 -6.46
C TYR A 182 -5.18 3.97 -7.16
N THR A 183 -4.59 4.96 -7.84
CA THR A 183 -5.32 6.09 -8.44
C THR A 183 -5.23 6.14 -9.97
N GLY A 184 -4.30 5.37 -10.55
CA GLY A 184 -3.96 5.46 -11.97
C GLY A 184 -2.99 6.59 -12.31
N GLU A 185 -2.85 7.59 -11.44
CA GLU A 185 -1.91 8.70 -11.62
C GLU A 185 -0.46 8.29 -11.34
N VAL A 186 0.46 9.14 -11.79
CA VAL A 186 1.85 9.09 -11.37
C VAL A 186 1.94 9.40 -9.88
N GLY A 187 2.82 8.68 -9.17
CA GLY A 187 2.97 8.90 -7.74
C GLY A 187 3.88 7.87 -7.09
N PHE A 188 3.87 7.92 -5.78
CA PHE A 188 4.64 6.99 -4.96
C PHE A 188 3.91 6.69 -3.64
N GLU A 189 4.26 5.57 -3.07
CA GLU A 189 3.89 5.18 -1.72
C GLU A 189 5.14 5.25 -0.85
N TRP A 190 5.01 5.87 0.31
CA TRP A 190 6.08 6.04 1.27
C TRP A 190 5.73 5.26 2.53
N ILE A 191 6.34 4.08 2.69
CA ILE A 191 6.19 3.20 3.83
C ILE A 191 7.36 3.50 4.80
N MET A 192 7.09 3.81 6.04
CA MET A 192 8.09 4.28 6.99
C MET A 192 7.84 3.77 8.41
N PRO A 193 8.84 3.77 9.30
CA PRO A 193 8.59 3.50 10.71
C PRO A 193 7.45 4.37 11.26
N ALA A 194 6.48 3.76 11.95
CA ALA A 194 5.23 4.41 12.38
C ALA A 194 5.46 5.73 13.14
N LYS A 195 6.53 5.82 13.93
CA LYS A 195 6.93 7.03 14.67
C LYS A 195 7.25 8.24 13.78
N ASN A 196 7.51 8.02 12.50
CA ASN A 196 7.85 9.08 11.52
C ASN A 196 6.63 9.54 10.71
N ALA A 197 5.50 8.84 10.80
CA ALA A 197 4.34 9.07 9.94
C ALA A 197 3.76 10.49 10.07
N GLU A 198 3.65 11.02 11.28
CA GLU A 198 3.10 12.37 11.52
C GLU A 198 3.99 13.47 10.92
N ALA A 199 5.32 13.34 11.08
CA ALA A 199 6.26 14.27 10.47
C ALA A 199 6.24 14.19 8.93
N ALA A 200 6.13 12.98 8.38
CA ALA A 200 6.01 12.75 6.95
C ALA A 200 4.72 13.32 6.37
N TRP A 201 3.59 13.13 7.06
CA TRP A 201 2.30 13.72 6.69
C TRP A 201 2.38 15.24 6.61
N LYS A 202 2.88 15.88 7.68
CA LYS A 202 3.07 17.32 7.70
C LYS A 202 3.97 17.79 6.57
N ALA A 203 5.10 17.12 6.36
CA ALA A 203 6.03 17.47 5.27
C ALA A 203 5.39 17.35 3.89
N ALA A 204 4.54 16.33 3.65
CA ALA A 204 3.80 16.18 2.39
C ALA A 204 2.82 17.34 2.16
N LEU A 205 2.10 17.77 3.19
CA LEU A 205 1.20 18.94 3.12
C LEU A 205 2.00 20.23 2.86
N ASP A 206 3.08 20.45 3.58
CA ASP A 206 3.97 21.62 3.42
C ASP A 206 4.62 21.64 2.00
N ALA A 207 4.83 20.46 1.40
CA ALA A 207 5.32 20.33 0.04
C ALA A 207 4.24 20.63 -1.04
N GLY A 208 2.97 20.73 -0.65
CA GLY A 208 1.85 21.09 -1.49
C GLY A 208 0.91 19.95 -1.87
N ALA A 209 1.00 18.80 -1.21
CA ALA A 209 0.02 17.73 -1.39
C ALA A 209 -1.29 18.08 -0.65
N VAL A 210 -2.44 17.76 -1.26
CA VAL A 210 -3.77 17.98 -0.70
C VAL A 210 -4.19 16.74 0.08
N PRO A 211 -4.67 16.84 1.33
CA PRO A 211 -5.14 15.70 2.08
C PRO A 211 -6.40 15.12 1.43
N CYS A 212 -6.41 13.80 1.20
CA CYS A 212 -7.48 13.09 0.54
C CYS A 212 -7.91 11.87 1.38
N GLY A 213 -9.21 11.64 1.46
CA GLY A 213 -9.79 10.55 2.21
C GLY A 213 -10.21 9.35 1.36
N LEU A 214 -10.78 8.34 2.04
CA LEU A 214 -11.23 7.09 1.41
C LEU A 214 -12.26 7.31 0.30
N GLY A 215 -13.10 8.35 0.39
CA GLY A 215 -14.10 8.64 -0.64
C GLY A 215 -13.46 8.99 -1.99
N ALA A 216 -12.43 9.84 -1.99
CA ALA A 216 -11.66 10.14 -3.21
C ALA A 216 -10.86 8.91 -3.69
N ARG A 217 -10.25 8.15 -2.75
CA ARG A 217 -9.56 6.89 -3.07
C ARG A 217 -10.47 5.93 -3.83
N ASP A 218 -11.71 5.76 -3.39
CA ASP A 218 -12.67 4.84 -4.02
C ASP A 218 -13.11 5.32 -5.42
N THR A 219 -13.43 6.59 -5.58
CA THR A 219 -13.79 7.12 -6.91
C THR A 219 -12.63 7.04 -7.92
N LEU A 220 -11.39 7.28 -7.47
CA LEU A 220 -10.19 7.21 -8.31
C LEU A 220 -9.88 5.78 -8.76
N ARG A 221 -9.94 4.80 -7.87
CA ARG A 221 -9.69 3.39 -8.20
C ARG A 221 -10.75 2.84 -9.16
N LEU A 222 -12.01 3.23 -8.97
CA LEU A 222 -13.14 2.80 -9.81
C LEU A 222 -12.94 3.25 -11.27
N GLU A 223 -12.50 4.48 -11.51
CA GLU A 223 -12.18 4.94 -12.87
C GLU A 223 -11.09 4.11 -13.56
N MET A 224 -10.20 3.51 -12.77
CA MET A 224 -9.13 2.65 -13.27
C MET A 224 -9.53 1.17 -13.34
N CYS A 225 -10.74 0.81 -12.93
CA CYS A 225 -11.21 -0.57 -12.79
C CYS A 225 -10.31 -1.39 -11.85
N TYR A 226 -9.69 -0.75 -10.85
CA TYR A 226 -8.95 -1.49 -9.82
C TYR A 226 -9.91 -2.13 -8.83
N PRO A 227 -9.77 -3.44 -8.56
CA PRO A 227 -10.67 -4.13 -7.66
C PRO A 227 -10.48 -3.68 -6.20
N LEU A 228 -11.53 -3.84 -5.40
CA LEU A 228 -11.49 -3.73 -3.94
C LEU A 228 -11.86 -5.08 -3.34
N ASN A 229 -10.96 -5.64 -2.53
CA ASN A 229 -11.22 -6.90 -1.84
C ASN A 229 -12.45 -6.79 -0.92
N GLY A 230 -13.28 -7.82 -0.93
CA GLY A 230 -14.55 -7.86 -0.21
C GLY A 230 -15.73 -7.21 -0.95
N SER A 231 -15.47 -6.40 -2.00
CA SER A 231 -16.52 -5.87 -2.88
C SER A 231 -16.49 -6.53 -4.26
N ASP A 232 -15.32 -6.52 -4.90
CA ASP A 232 -15.14 -7.01 -6.26
C ASP A 232 -14.49 -8.40 -6.29
N LEU A 233 -13.70 -8.73 -5.27
CA LEU A 233 -13.01 -10.00 -5.11
C LEU A 233 -13.53 -10.74 -3.87
N SER A 234 -13.60 -12.06 -3.94
CA SER A 234 -14.05 -12.89 -2.82
C SER A 234 -13.50 -14.34 -2.88
N PRO A 235 -13.49 -15.07 -1.75
CA PRO A 235 -13.06 -16.47 -1.72
C PRO A 235 -13.89 -17.45 -2.53
N ASP A 236 -15.07 -17.03 -3.00
CA ASP A 236 -15.98 -17.83 -3.81
C ASP A 236 -15.86 -17.57 -5.32
N ARG A 237 -14.99 -16.65 -5.72
CA ARG A 237 -14.73 -16.26 -7.10
C ARG A 237 -13.25 -16.37 -7.44
N THR A 238 -12.97 -16.82 -8.65
CA THR A 238 -11.58 -16.83 -9.16
C THR A 238 -11.21 -15.46 -9.72
N PRO A 239 -9.92 -15.14 -9.88
CA PRO A 239 -9.49 -13.88 -10.51
C PRO A 239 -9.93 -13.71 -11.97
N LEU A 240 -10.46 -14.75 -12.60
CA LEU A 240 -10.89 -14.74 -13.99
C LEU A 240 -12.39 -14.45 -14.19
N GLU A 241 -13.13 -14.35 -13.10
CA GLU A 241 -14.56 -14.04 -13.08
C GLU A 241 -14.81 -12.58 -12.74
#